data_c17340820e2cf69cb38e42787caa62d6
#
_entry.id   c17340820e2cf69cb38e42787caa62d6
#
_cell.length_a   1.000
_cell.length_b   1.000
_cell.length_c   1.000
_cell.angle_alpha   90.00
_cell.angle_beta   90.00
_cell.angle_gamma   90.00
#
_symmetry.space_group_name_H-M   'P 1'
#
loop_
_entity.id
_entity.type
_entity.pdbx_description
1 polymer ?
#
loop_
_entity_poly.entity_id
_entity_poly.type
_entity_poly.pdbx_seq_one_letter_code
_entity_poly.pdbx_strand_id
1 'polypeptide(L)'
;PRLRSVLLVVGIFGTSLFYGDGVITPAVSVLSAVEGLEVISPALHPFVLPVTLVVLFLLFAVQKRGTAGIGKFFGPITLTWFVAIAALGVWQIVGHPEILKAISPTYAAGFAIDNPVTAFVLLGAMVLCVTGAEALYADLGHFGRRPIRLAWYLVAMPALTLNYFGQGALLLETPEAVKNPFYMMAPEWAVIPLVLLATAATVIASQALITGAFSVTRQVIQLGYLPRITVQHTSVRAAGQIYIPFVNWGLFVAIVLAVLLFRNSSSLAAAYGIAVTLDMLITTILTFFVIRYAWKYPLVPVSYTHLTLPTKA
;
A
#
# COMPACT_ATOMS: atom_id res chain seq x y z
N PRO A 1 -15.10 -5.24 33.11
CA PRO A 1 -13.67 -4.95 33.34
C PRO A 1 -12.78 -5.76 32.39
N ARG A 2 -12.90 -7.09 32.34
CA ARG A 2 -12.04 -7.97 31.49
C ARG A 2 -12.08 -7.65 29.99
N LEU A 3 -13.26 -7.45 29.41
CA LEU A 3 -13.40 -7.12 27.98
C LEU A 3 -12.67 -5.82 27.62
N ARG A 4 -12.77 -4.78 28.47
CA ARG A 4 -12.07 -3.50 28.27
C ARG A 4 -10.56 -3.69 28.23
N SER A 5 -10.00 -4.48 29.14
CA SER A 5 -8.57 -4.75 29.18
C SER A 5 -8.10 -5.52 27.95
N VAL A 6 -8.89 -6.53 27.51
CA VAL A 6 -8.58 -7.27 26.28
C VAL A 6 -8.60 -6.36 25.05
N LEU A 7 -9.64 -5.54 24.88
CA LEU A 7 -9.71 -4.60 23.75
C LEU A 7 -8.58 -3.56 23.77
N LEU A 8 -8.14 -3.13 24.96
CA LEU A 8 -7.00 -2.23 25.09
C LEU A 8 -5.71 -2.91 24.62
N VAL A 9 -5.45 -4.15 25.06
CA VAL A 9 -4.26 -4.92 24.60
C VAL A 9 -4.30 -5.14 23.10
N VAL A 10 -5.45 -5.53 22.55
CA VAL A 10 -5.65 -5.70 21.11
C VAL A 10 -5.42 -4.38 20.37
N GLY A 11 -5.89 -3.24 20.91
CA GLY A 11 -5.65 -1.92 20.31
C GLY A 11 -4.19 -1.50 20.33
N ILE A 12 -3.46 -1.75 21.43
CA ILE A 12 -2.00 -1.50 21.49
C ILE A 12 -1.27 -2.36 20.50
N PHE A 13 -1.62 -3.63 20.39
CA PHE A 13 -1.01 -4.55 19.42
C PHE A 13 -1.29 -4.12 17.98
N GLY A 14 -2.53 -3.74 17.63
CA GLY A 14 -2.88 -3.18 16.33
C GLY A 14 -2.09 -1.91 16.01
N THR A 15 -1.98 -0.99 16.97
CA THR A 15 -1.15 0.21 16.80
C THR A 15 0.32 -0.16 16.51
N SER A 16 0.86 -1.18 17.15
CA SER A 16 2.24 -1.64 16.91
C SER A 16 2.39 -2.24 15.52
N LEU A 17 1.39 -2.99 15.04
CA LEU A 17 1.37 -3.53 13.67
C LEU A 17 1.27 -2.43 12.62
N PHE A 18 0.46 -1.38 12.87
CA PHE A 18 0.40 -0.21 12.00
C PHE A 18 1.77 0.49 11.85
N TYR A 19 2.56 0.60 12.94
CA TYR A 19 3.93 1.08 12.82
C TYR A 19 4.82 0.09 12.03
N GLY A 20 4.61 -1.21 12.19
CA GLY A 20 5.29 -2.25 11.40
C GLY A 20 5.01 -2.10 9.92
N ASP A 21 3.74 -1.88 9.55
CA ASP A 21 3.33 -1.59 8.18
C ASP A 21 3.96 -0.27 7.69
N GLY A 22 3.97 0.77 8.52
CA GLY A 22 4.64 2.05 8.24
C GLY A 22 6.15 1.93 7.98
N VAL A 23 6.78 0.83 8.39
CA VAL A 23 8.18 0.49 8.06
C VAL A 23 8.25 -0.33 6.78
N ILE A 24 7.45 -1.38 6.67
CA ILE A 24 7.56 -2.35 5.57
C ILE A 24 7.07 -1.76 4.25
N THR A 25 5.96 -1.04 4.24
CA THR A 25 5.35 -0.50 3.01
C THR A 25 6.24 0.50 2.27
N PRO A 26 6.86 1.52 2.89
CA PRO A 26 7.83 2.37 2.19
C PRO A 26 9.07 1.60 1.74
N ALA A 27 9.54 0.63 2.54
CA ALA A 27 10.68 -0.20 2.19
C ALA A 27 10.43 -1.02 0.92
N VAL A 28 9.33 -1.80 0.89
CA VAL A 28 9.00 -2.65 -0.26
C VAL A 28 8.66 -1.83 -1.50
N SER A 29 7.91 -0.73 -1.33
CA SER A 29 7.46 0.09 -2.45
C SER A 29 8.60 0.80 -3.15
N VAL A 30 9.50 1.47 -2.40
CA VAL A 30 10.64 2.17 -3.00
C VAL A 30 11.65 1.18 -3.57
N LEU A 31 11.93 0.07 -2.87
CA LEU A 31 12.85 -0.95 -3.35
C LEU A 31 12.35 -1.57 -4.67
N SER A 32 11.08 -1.98 -4.74
CA SER A 32 10.50 -2.57 -5.96
C SER A 32 10.47 -1.59 -7.13
N ALA A 33 10.25 -0.29 -6.87
CA ALA A 33 10.31 0.72 -7.91
C ALA A 33 11.73 0.86 -8.49
N VAL A 34 12.76 0.81 -7.65
CA VAL A 34 14.16 0.93 -8.06
C VAL A 34 14.69 -0.37 -8.67
N GLU A 35 14.17 -1.55 -8.29
CA GLU A 35 14.47 -2.84 -8.92
C GLU A 35 14.19 -2.86 -10.44
N GLY A 36 13.34 -1.96 -10.94
CA GLY A 36 13.17 -1.75 -12.37
C GLY A 36 14.45 -1.40 -13.13
N LEU A 37 15.48 -0.90 -12.44
CA LEU A 37 16.81 -0.66 -13.05
C LEU A 37 17.47 -1.96 -13.52
N GLU A 38 17.20 -3.09 -12.88
CA GLU A 38 17.75 -4.41 -13.26
C GLU A 38 17.19 -4.89 -14.60
N VAL A 39 15.97 -4.49 -14.95
CA VAL A 39 15.35 -4.81 -16.24
C VAL A 39 16.05 -4.07 -17.37
N ILE A 40 16.58 -2.86 -17.12
CA ILE A 40 17.35 -2.08 -18.08
C ILE A 40 18.70 -2.76 -18.36
N SER A 41 19.41 -3.10 -17.29
CA SER A 41 20.70 -3.79 -17.38
C SER A 41 21.02 -4.51 -16.07
N PRO A 42 21.39 -5.81 -16.11
CA PRO A 42 21.86 -6.53 -14.94
C PRO A 42 23.06 -5.88 -14.25
N ALA A 43 23.86 -5.08 -14.97
CA ALA A 43 24.99 -4.33 -14.40
C ALA A 43 24.55 -3.25 -13.40
N LEU A 44 23.26 -2.86 -13.41
CA LEU A 44 22.71 -1.87 -12.48
C LEU A 44 22.25 -2.48 -11.13
N HIS A 45 22.21 -3.81 -11.01
CA HIS A 45 21.86 -4.48 -9.76
C HIS A 45 22.60 -3.94 -8.51
N PRO A 46 23.92 -3.69 -8.50
CA PRO A 46 24.61 -3.15 -7.32
C PRO A 46 24.12 -1.74 -6.92
N PHE A 47 23.51 -1.01 -7.84
CA PHE A 47 23.04 0.37 -7.59
C PHE A 47 21.61 0.41 -7.02
N VAL A 48 20.84 -0.66 -7.09
CA VAL A 48 19.46 -0.72 -6.59
C VAL A 48 19.41 -0.33 -5.11
N LEU A 49 20.22 -0.97 -4.28
CA LEU A 49 20.23 -0.71 -2.85
C LEU A 49 20.68 0.73 -2.50
N PRO A 50 21.82 1.25 -3.01
CA PRO A 50 22.22 2.64 -2.77
C PRO A 50 21.18 3.66 -3.24
N VAL A 51 20.59 3.49 -4.42
CA VAL A 51 19.57 4.41 -4.94
C VAL A 51 18.32 4.39 -4.05
N THR A 52 17.87 3.20 -3.64
CA THR A 52 16.75 3.04 -2.70
C THR A 52 17.01 3.80 -1.39
N LEU A 53 18.20 3.66 -0.81
CA LEU A 53 18.57 4.36 0.43
C LEU A 53 18.61 5.88 0.25
N VAL A 54 19.10 6.37 -0.89
CA VAL A 54 19.08 7.81 -1.22
C VAL A 54 17.65 8.32 -1.36
N VAL A 55 16.79 7.62 -2.07
CA VAL A 55 15.38 8.01 -2.23
C VAL A 55 14.67 8.06 -0.88
N LEU A 56 14.85 7.04 -0.04
CA LEU A 56 14.30 6.99 1.31
C LEU A 56 14.83 8.13 2.18
N PHE A 57 16.15 8.37 2.16
CA PHE A 57 16.74 9.49 2.90
C PHE A 57 16.13 10.84 2.48
N LEU A 58 16.02 11.10 1.19
CA LEU A 58 15.42 12.33 0.67
C LEU A 58 13.94 12.46 1.08
N LEU A 59 13.18 11.36 1.02
CA LEU A 59 11.79 11.30 1.47
C LEU A 59 11.68 11.76 2.94
N PHE A 60 12.47 11.20 3.84
CA PHE A 60 12.42 11.53 5.27
C PHE A 60 13.03 12.89 5.63
N ALA A 61 14.04 13.33 4.89
CA ALA A 61 14.66 14.65 5.10
C ALA A 61 13.72 15.81 4.75
N VAL A 62 12.87 15.63 3.75
CA VAL A 62 11.91 16.67 3.29
C VAL A 62 10.69 16.78 4.21
N GLN A 63 10.38 15.76 5.03
CA GLN A 63 9.19 15.73 5.89
C GLN A 63 9.03 16.98 6.76
N LYS A 64 10.12 17.52 7.30
CA LYS A 64 10.12 18.72 8.15
C LYS A 64 9.55 19.96 7.46
N ARG A 65 9.68 20.05 6.12
CA ARG A 65 9.19 21.21 5.35
C ARG A 65 7.68 21.15 5.10
N GLY A 66 7.03 20.04 5.48
CA GLY A 66 5.62 19.79 5.22
C GLY A 66 5.33 19.50 3.75
N THR A 67 4.16 18.92 3.50
CA THR A 67 3.73 18.51 2.15
C THR A 67 3.02 19.61 1.38
N ALA A 68 2.75 20.78 1.99
CA ALA A 68 1.96 21.84 1.39
C ALA A 68 2.55 22.39 0.07
N GLY A 69 3.88 22.47 -0.05
CA GLY A 69 4.55 22.96 -1.27
C GLY A 69 4.64 21.92 -2.38
N ILE A 70 4.83 20.64 -2.00
CA ILE A 70 5.07 19.54 -2.93
C ILE A 70 3.74 18.86 -3.31
N GLY A 71 2.74 18.92 -2.43
CA GLY A 71 1.45 18.25 -2.60
C GLY A 71 0.69 18.62 -3.88
N LYS A 72 0.93 19.82 -4.43
CA LYS A 72 0.34 20.25 -5.71
C LYS A 72 0.76 19.37 -6.89
N PHE A 73 1.93 18.69 -6.79
CA PHE A 73 2.42 17.78 -7.82
C PHE A 73 1.93 16.34 -7.64
N PHE A 74 1.43 15.99 -6.45
CA PHE A 74 1.01 14.62 -6.16
C PHE A 74 -0.12 14.16 -7.07
N GLY A 75 -1.15 14.99 -7.25
CA GLY A 75 -2.28 14.68 -8.13
C GLY A 75 -1.84 14.40 -9.57
N PRO A 76 -1.16 15.34 -10.25
CA PRO A 76 -0.66 15.12 -11.60
C PRO A 76 0.25 13.90 -11.74
N ILE A 77 1.21 13.68 -10.83
CA ILE A 77 2.10 12.52 -10.88
C ILE A 77 1.31 11.22 -10.73
N THR A 78 0.42 11.13 -9.75
CA THR A 78 -0.40 9.96 -9.51
C THR A 78 -1.34 9.67 -10.69
N LEU A 79 -1.94 10.72 -11.28
CA LEU A 79 -2.79 10.56 -12.46
C LEU A 79 -1.97 10.05 -13.65
N THR A 80 -0.79 10.62 -13.89
CA THR A 80 0.13 10.16 -14.95
C THR A 80 0.53 8.69 -14.71
N TRP A 81 0.79 8.31 -13.46
CA TRP A 81 1.04 6.92 -13.09
C TRP A 81 -0.10 5.99 -13.48
N PHE A 82 -1.35 6.30 -13.07
CA PHE A 82 -2.50 5.47 -13.41
C PHE A 82 -2.76 5.40 -14.91
N VAL A 83 -2.58 6.49 -15.64
CA VAL A 83 -2.69 6.49 -17.10
C VAL A 83 -1.60 5.63 -17.74
N ALA A 84 -0.36 5.73 -17.28
CA ALA A 84 0.76 4.95 -17.80
C ALA A 84 0.54 3.45 -17.61
N ILE A 85 0.18 3.01 -16.39
CA ILE A 85 -0.06 1.58 -16.10
C ILE A 85 -1.27 1.04 -16.85
N ALA A 86 -2.33 1.85 -17.03
CA ALA A 86 -3.49 1.48 -17.84
C ALA A 86 -3.11 1.33 -19.33
N ALA A 87 -2.35 2.26 -19.88
CA ALA A 87 -1.90 2.22 -21.26
C ALA A 87 -1.03 0.98 -21.55
N LEU A 88 -0.08 0.67 -20.66
CA LEU A 88 0.73 -0.54 -20.77
C LEU A 88 -0.13 -1.81 -20.67
N GLY A 89 -1.10 -1.81 -19.74
CA GLY A 89 -2.04 -2.93 -19.62
C GLY A 89 -2.86 -3.15 -20.87
N VAL A 90 -3.44 -2.09 -21.44
CA VAL A 90 -4.20 -2.18 -22.70
C VAL A 90 -3.32 -2.66 -23.86
N TRP A 91 -2.09 -2.16 -23.95
CA TRP A 91 -1.14 -2.59 -24.98
C TRP A 91 -0.96 -4.11 -24.98
N GLN A 92 -0.71 -4.70 -23.83
CA GLN A 92 -0.53 -6.15 -23.70
C GLN A 92 -1.82 -6.94 -23.95
N ILE A 93 -2.97 -6.44 -23.46
CA ILE A 93 -4.28 -7.09 -23.67
C ILE A 93 -4.64 -7.12 -25.16
N VAL A 94 -4.34 -6.07 -25.90
CA VAL A 94 -4.61 -6.03 -27.35
C VAL A 94 -3.75 -7.06 -28.11
N GLY A 95 -2.50 -7.29 -27.66
CA GLY A 95 -1.65 -8.35 -28.18
C GLY A 95 -2.17 -9.75 -27.87
N HIS A 96 -2.72 -9.97 -26.68
CA HIS A 96 -3.18 -11.26 -26.16
C HIS A 96 -4.58 -11.18 -25.54
N PRO A 97 -5.64 -11.02 -26.36
CA PRO A 97 -7.00 -10.82 -25.89
C PRO A 97 -7.57 -12.05 -25.15
N GLU A 98 -6.90 -13.19 -25.23
CA GLU A 98 -7.28 -14.42 -24.52
C GLU A 98 -7.33 -14.25 -23.02
N ILE A 99 -6.54 -13.32 -22.45
CA ILE A 99 -6.55 -13.01 -21.02
C ILE A 99 -7.94 -12.56 -20.53
N LEU A 100 -8.78 -12.00 -21.40
CA LEU A 100 -10.13 -11.59 -21.06
C LEU A 100 -11.04 -12.75 -20.63
N LYS A 101 -10.68 -13.99 -20.96
CA LYS A 101 -11.36 -15.20 -20.45
C LYS A 101 -11.30 -15.25 -18.91
N ALA A 102 -10.27 -14.66 -18.29
CA ALA A 102 -10.14 -14.58 -16.83
C ALA A 102 -11.23 -13.73 -16.13
N ILE A 103 -12.01 -12.94 -16.88
CA ILE A 103 -13.20 -12.25 -16.35
C ILE A 103 -14.28 -13.26 -15.93
N SER A 104 -14.33 -14.40 -16.58
CA SER A 104 -15.32 -15.44 -16.23
C SER A 104 -14.92 -16.17 -14.94
N PRO A 105 -15.76 -16.14 -13.90
CA PRO A 105 -15.45 -16.82 -12.64
C PRO A 105 -15.37 -18.34 -12.77
N THR A 106 -15.85 -18.91 -13.89
CA THR A 106 -15.82 -20.35 -14.14
C THR A 106 -14.38 -20.89 -14.23
N TYR A 107 -13.45 -20.11 -14.80
CA TYR A 107 -12.04 -20.51 -14.87
C TYR A 107 -11.40 -20.52 -13.47
N ALA A 108 -11.68 -19.50 -12.63
CA ALA A 108 -11.20 -19.47 -11.27
C ALA A 108 -11.78 -20.62 -10.42
N ALA A 109 -13.09 -20.92 -10.59
CA ALA A 109 -13.74 -22.02 -9.90
C ALA A 109 -13.19 -23.38 -10.35
N GLY A 110 -13.00 -23.60 -11.65
CA GLY A 110 -12.37 -24.80 -12.18
C GLY A 110 -10.96 -25.01 -11.61
N PHE A 111 -10.11 -23.96 -11.68
CA PHE A 111 -8.77 -24.02 -11.11
C PHE A 111 -8.77 -24.35 -9.61
N ALA A 112 -9.70 -23.76 -8.84
CA ALA A 112 -9.79 -24.00 -7.39
C ALA A 112 -10.26 -25.44 -7.06
N ILE A 113 -11.10 -26.04 -7.90
CA ILE A 113 -11.55 -27.44 -7.76
C ILE A 113 -10.39 -28.38 -8.11
N ASP A 114 -9.69 -28.11 -9.20
CA ASP A 114 -8.62 -28.99 -9.69
C ASP A 114 -7.35 -28.89 -8.84
N ASN A 115 -7.10 -27.72 -8.23
CA ASN A 115 -5.87 -27.41 -7.47
C ASN A 115 -6.19 -26.73 -6.12
N PRO A 116 -6.89 -27.37 -5.17
CA PRO A 116 -7.40 -26.69 -3.97
C PRO A 116 -6.32 -26.11 -3.06
N VAL A 117 -5.19 -26.79 -2.90
CA VAL A 117 -4.08 -26.31 -2.07
C VAL A 117 -3.41 -25.10 -2.70
N THR A 118 -3.12 -25.17 -4.00
CA THR A 118 -2.53 -24.04 -4.74
C THR A 118 -3.47 -22.84 -4.78
N ALA A 119 -4.77 -23.07 -4.99
CA ALA A 119 -5.78 -22.01 -4.95
C ALA A 119 -5.83 -21.33 -3.58
N PHE A 120 -5.76 -22.08 -2.49
CA PHE A 120 -5.72 -21.52 -1.14
C PHE A 120 -4.50 -20.65 -0.90
N VAL A 121 -3.32 -21.07 -1.34
CA VAL A 121 -2.08 -20.27 -1.26
C VAL A 121 -2.18 -18.99 -2.10
N LEU A 122 -2.75 -19.11 -3.32
CA LEU A 122 -2.94 -17.96 -4.21
C LEU A 122 -3.93 -16.93 -3.64
N LEU A 123 -4.94 -17.33 -2.87
CA LEU A 123 -5.82 -16.40 -2.18
C LEU A 123 -5.03 -15.45 -1.26
N GLY A 124 -4.00 -15.95 -0.56
CA GLY A 124 -3.09 -15.12 0.23
C GLY A 124 -2.34 -14.08 -0.61
N ALA A 125 -1.83 -14.48 -1.78
CA ALA A 125 -1.18 -13.55 -2.71
C ALA A 125 -2.17 -12.52 -3.29
N MET A 126 -3.42 -12.94 -3.58
CA MET A 126 -4.47 -12.03 -4.06
C MET A 126 -4.82 -10.94 -3.03
N VAL A 127 -4.83 -11.27 -1.73
CA VAL A 127 -5.03 -10.28 -0.67
C VAL A 127 -4.00 -9.17 -0.76
N LEU A 128 -2.74 -9.49 -1.05
CA LEU A 128 -1.68 -8.48 -1.20
C LEU A 128 -1.93 -7.50 -2.36
N CYS A 129 -2.58 -7.96 -3.43
CA CYS A 129 -2.91 -7.11 -4.59
C CYS A 129 -4.00 -6.07 -4.29
N VAL A 130 -4.79 -6.26 -3.23
CA VAL A 130 -5.92 -5.39 -2.86
C VAL A 130 -5.74 -4.71 -1.49
N THR A 131 -4.53 -4.70 -0.95
CA THR A 131 -4.18 -4.01 0.30
C THR A 131 -4.09 -2.49 0.10
N GLY A 132 -3.96 -1.74 1.21
CA GLY A 132 -3.88 -0.27 1.22
C GLY A 132 -5.12 0.41 1.82
N ALA A 133 -6.04 -0.36 2.41
CA ALA A 133 -7.23 0.18 3.07
C ALA A 133 -6.88 1.09 4.26
N GLU A 134 -5.76 0.86 4.92
CA GLU A 134 -5.25 1.62 6.06
C GLU A 134 -5.00 3.09 5.67
N ALA A 135 -4.30 3.31 4.55
CA ALA A 135 -4.09 4.66 4.01
C ALA A 135 -5.40 5.30 3.56
N LEU A 136 -6.31 4.50 2.99
CA LEU A 136 -7.63 4.96 2.57
C LEU A 136 -8.47 5.45 3.78
N TYR A 137 -8.42 4.79 4.93
CA TYR A 137 -9.15 5.24 6.12
C TYR A 137 -8.62 6.56 6.65
N ALA A 138 -7.31 6.79 6.62
CA ALA A 138 -6.72 8.07 6.98
C ALA A 138 -7.22 9.20 6.06
N ASP A 139 -7.26 8.95 4.76
CA ASP A 139 -7.71 9.92 3.74
C ASP A 139 -9.21 10.20 3.79
N LEU A 140 -10.04 9.21 4.15
CA LEU A 140 -11.50 9.40 4.32
C LEU A 140 -11.82 10.47 5.36
N GLY A 141 -11.02 10.56 6.42
CA GLY A 141 -11.16 11.59 7.45
C GLY A 141 -10.83 13.00 6.96
N HIS A 142 -9.99 13.14 5.93
CA HIS A 142 -9.54 14.43 5.41
C HIS A 142 -10.32 14.92 4.19
N PHE A 143 -10.62 14.05 3.24
CA PHE A 143 -11.20 14.42 1.94
C PHE A 143 -12.69 14.10 1.81
N GLY A 144 -13.21 13.27 2.69
CA GLY A 144 -14.59 12.81 2.62
C GLY A 144 -14.82 11.74 1.56
N ARG A 145 -16.03 11.17 1.58
CA ARG A 145 -16.38 9.95 0.85
C ARG A 145 -16.51 10.13 -0.68
N ARG A 146 -17.01 11.28 -1.16
CA ARG A 146 -17.30 11.48 -2.59
C ARG A 146 -16.04 11.55 -3.47
N PRO A 147 -15.02 12.39 -3.16
CA PRO A 147 -13.81 12.47 -3.97
C PRO A 147 -13.08 11.12 -4.07
N ILE A 148 -12.99 10.39 -2.95
CA ILE A 148 -12.32 9.10 -2.89
C ILE A 148 -13.03 8.07 -3.76
N ARG A 149 -14.37 7.99 -3.69
CA ARG A 149 -15.14 7.07 -4.55
C ARG A 149 -14.97 7.39 -6.03
N LEU A 150 -14.99 8.66 -6.41
CA LEU A 150 -14.76 9.07 -7.79
C LEU A 150 -13.36 8.69 -8.28
N ALA A 151 -12.33 9.01 -7.50
CA ALA A 151 -10.96 8.66 -7.84
C ALA A 151 -10.78 7.13 -7.96
N TRP A 152 -11.37 6.37 -7.06
CA TRP A 152 -11.31 4.91 -7.09
C TRP A 152 -12.00 4.33 -8.33
N TYR A 153 -13.28 4.61 -8.53
CA TYR A 153 -14.06 3.96 -9.61
C TYR A 153 -13.71 4.46 -11.00
N LEU A 154 -13.30 5.73 -11.15
CA LEU A 154 -13.01 6.29 -12.48
C LEU A 154 -11.55 6.19 -12.89
N VAL A 155 -10.63 6.09 -11.93
CA VAL A 155 -9.19 6.14 -12.22
C VAL A 155 -8.46 4.92 -11.69
N ALA A 156 -8.43 4.73 -10.36
CA ALA A 156 -7.55 3.74 -9.76
C ALA A 156 -7.96 2.29 -10.10
N MET A 157 -9.21 1.92 -9.85
CA MET A 157 -9.70 0.57 -10.10
C MET A 157 -9.60 0.15 -11.57
N PRO A 158 -10.04 0.94 -12.57
CA PRO A 158 -9.86 0.58 -13.97
C PRO A 158 -8.39 0.45 -14.37
N ALA A 159 -7.53 1.39 -13.94
CA ALA A 159 -6.12 1.37 -14.27
C ALA A 159 -5.40 0.15 -13.70
N LEU A 160 -5.66 -0.18 -12.43
CA LEU A 160 -5.11 -1.37 -11.78
C LEU A 160 -5.60 -2.66 -12.44
N THR A 161 -6.90 -2.75 -12.74
CA THR A 161 -7.48 -3.91 -13.41
C THR A 161 -6.82 -4.12 -14.77
N LEU A 162 -6.74 -3.08 -15.60
CA LEU A 162 -6.07 -3.17 -16.89
C LEU A 162 -4.60 -3.56 -16.76
N ASN A 163 -3.90 -3.02 -15.76
CA ASN A 163 -2.51 -3.38 -15.51
C ASN A 163 -2.35 -4.86 -15.12
N TYR A 164 -3.18 -5.39 -14.23
CA TYR A 164 -3.12 -6.80 -13.83
C TYR A 164 -3.45 -7.75 -14.99
N PHE A 165 -4.47 -7.43 -15.77
CA PHE A 165 -4.75 -8.19 -16.99
C PHE A 165 -3.60 -8.11 -17.99
N GLY A 166 -2.98 -6.94 -18.15
CA GLY A 166 -1.80 -6.76 -19.00
C GLY A 166 -0.61 -7.60 -18.56
N GLN A 167 -0.31 -7.64 -17.26
CA GLN A 167 0.73 -8.52 -16.74
C GLN A 167 0.40 -10.00 -16.99
N GLY A 168 -0.86 -10.40 -16.79
CA GLY A 168 -1.32 -11.74 -17.13
C GLY A 168 -1.17 -12.07 -18.62
N ALA A 169 -1.51 -11.13 -19.49
CA ALA A 169 -1.36 -11.28 -20.94
C ALA A 169 0.11 -11.50 -21.34
N LEU A 170 1.01 -10.69 -20.78
CA LEU A 170 2.47 -10.85 -21.01
C LEU A 170 2.96 -12.24 -20.57
N LEU A 171 2.52 -12.72 -19.42
CA LEU A 171 2.93 -14.03 -18.89
C LEU A 171 2.40 -15.22 -19.71
N LEU A 172 1.30 -15.04 -20.44
CA LEU A 172 0.83 -16.07 -21.39
C LEU A 172 1.76 -16.20 -22.60
N GLU A 173 2.36 -15.09 -23.04
CA GLU A 173 3.31 -15.09 -24.16
C GLU A 173 4.72 -15.45 -23.70
N THR A 174 5.19 -14.82 -22.63
CA THR A 174 6.57 -14.90 -22.14
C THR A 174 6.60 -15.32 -20.68
N PRO A 175 6.59 -16.63 -20.37
CA PRO A 175 6.64 -17.13 -19.00
C PRO A 175 7.87 -16.66 -18.20
N GLU A 176 8.98 -16.33 -18.89
CA GLU A 176 10.20 -15.82 -18.28
C GLU A 176 10.03 -14.43 -17.65
N ALA A 177 9.02 -13.69 -18.08
CA ALA A 177 8.65 -12.39 -17.52
C ALA A 177 8.17 -12.45 -16.08
N VAL A 178 7.95 -13.64 -15.52
CA VAL A 178 7.58 -13.85 -14.10
C VAL A 178 8.55 -13.20 -13.12
N LYS A 179 9.80 -12.96 -13.53
CA LYS A 179 10.81 -12.30 -12.70
C LYS A 179 10.45 -10.84 -12.39
N ASN A 180 9.93 -10.11 -13.36
CA ASN A 180 9.47 -8.73 -13.18
C ASN A 180 8.43 -8.36 -14.25
N PRO A 181 7.20 -8.89 -14.17
CA PRO A 181 6.20 -8.73 -15.21
C PRO A 181 5.82 -7.26 -15.44
N PHE A 182 5.86 -6.44 -14.39
CA PHE A 182 5.46 -5.05 -14.45
C PHE A 182 6.36 -4.22 -15.39
N TYR A 183 7.68 -4.25 -15.19
CA TYR A 183 8.60 -3.49 -16.04
C TYR A 183 8.80 -4.12 -17.42
N MET A 184 8.66 -5.43 -17.53
CA MET A 184 8.76 -6.13 -18.81
C MET A 184 7.56 -5.90 -19.74
N MET A 185 6.44 -5.35 -19.23
CA MET A 185 5.36 -4.86 -20.12
C MET A 185 5.76 -3.64 -20.93
N ALA A 186 6.74 -2.86 -20.45
CA ALA A 186 7.13 -1.62 -21.10
C ALA A 186 8.12 -1.87 -22.23
N PRO A 187 8.02 -1.16 -23.37
CA PRO A 187 9.06 -1.16 -24.37
C PRO A 187 10.37 -0.58 -23.81
N GLU A 188 11.52 -1.01 -24.30
CA GLU A 188 12.85 -0.67 -23.76
C GLU A 188 13.04 0.84 -23.52
N TRP A 189 12.59 1.68 -24.44
CA TRP A 189 12.70 3.14 -24.33
C TRP A 189 11.86 3.73 -23.18
N ALA A 190 10.80 3.04 -22.77
CA ALA A 190 9.87 3.51 -21.74
C ALA A 190 10.23 3.02 -20.33
N VAL A 191 11.15 2.06 -20.19
CA VAL A 191 11.49 1.49 -18.86
C VAL A 191 12.08 2.56 -17.95
N ILE A 192 13.00 3.41 -18.42
CA ILE A 192 13.60 4.48 -17.60
C ILE A 192 12.54 5.49 -17.14
N PRO A 193 11.73 6.09 -18.03
CA PRO A 193 10.62 6.95 -17.60
C PRO A 193 9.67 6.26 -16.62
N LEU A 194 9.38 4.96 -16.82
CA LEU A 194 8.50 4.20 -15.95
C LEU A 194 9.10 4.00 -14.55
N VAL A 195 10.41 3.69 -14.44
CA VAL A 195 11.12 3.59 -13.16
C VAL A 195 11.08 4.92 -12.39
N LEU A 196 11.32 6.04 -13.08
CA LEU A 196 11.26 7.37 -12.46
C LEU A 196 9.84 7.69 -11.98
N LEU A 197 8.84 7.39 -12.81
CA LEU A 197 7.43 7.61 -12.48
C LEU A 197 6.97 6.70 -11.33
N ALA A 198 7.37 5.42 -11.35
CA ALA A 198 7.11 4.47 -10.27
C ALA A 198 7.75 4.94 -8.95
N THR A 199 9.01 5.37 -9.00
CA THR A 199 9.71 5.92 -7.82
C THR A 199 8.99 7.15 -7.27
N ALA A 200 8.55 8.06 -8.12
CA ALA A 200 7.79 9.23 -7.70
C ALA A 200 6.42 8.83 -7.08
N ALA A 201 5.72 7.88 -7.70
CA ALA A 201 4.45 7.36 -7.18
C ALA A 201 4.62 6.68 -5.82
N THR A 202 5.66 5.87 -5.62
CA THR A 202 5.94 5.19 -4.35
C THR A 202 6.36 6.16 -3.24
N VAL A 203 7.07 7.23 -3.58
CA VAL A 203 7.37 8.33 -2.64
C VAL A 203 6.08 9.00 -2.17
N ILE A 204 5.13 9.26 -3.09
CA ILE A 204 3.82 9.83 -2.74
C ILE A 204 3.01 8.87 -1.86
N ALA A 205 2.96 7.59 -2.21
CA ALA A 205 2.26 6.58 -1.41
C ALA A 205 2.86 6.43 0.00
N SER A 206 4.19 6.41 0.11
CA SER A 206 4.90 6.36 1.39
C SER A 206 4.60 7.58 2.28
N GLN A 207 4.38 8.75 1.65
CA GLN A 207 4.02 9.97 2.35
C GLN A 207 2.69 9.84 3.13
N ALA A 208 1.70 9.17 2.57
CA ALA A 208 0.41 8.97 3.23
C ALA A 208 0.57 8.16 4.52
N LEU A 209 1.35 7.07 4.48
CA LEU A 209 1.64 6.23 5.65
C LEU A 209 2.45 6.95 6.74
N ILE A 210 3.48 7.70 6.36
CA ILE A 210 4.27 8.50 7.31
C ILE A 210 3.38 9.52 8.03
N THR A 211 2.51 10.19 7.28
CA THR A 211 1.54 11.15 7.85
C THR A 211 0.54 10.45 8.77
N GLY A 212 0.08 9.25 8.39
CA GLY A 212 -0.75 8.39 9.22
C GLY A 212 -0.06 8.04 10.53
N ALA A 213 1.21 7.62 10.49
CA ALA A 213 1.99 7.30 11.68
C ALA A 213 2.13 8.50 12.64
N PHE A 214 2.34 9.72 12.11
CA PHE A 214 2.33 10.92 12.94
C PHE A 214 0.97 11.17 13.60
N SER A 215 -0.12 10.97 12.86
CA SER A 215 -1.48 11.16 13.35
C SER A 215 -1.82 10.17 14.46
N VAL A 216 -1.49 8.89 14.29
CA VAL A 216 -1.65 7.84 15.29
C VAL A 216 -0.80 8.14 16.53
N THR A 217 0.48 8.52 16.35
CA THR A 217 1.36 8.92 17.47
C THR A 217 0.74 10.03 18.29
N ARG A 218 0.22 11.08 17.65
CA ARG A 218 -0.43 12.20 18.34
C ARG A 218 -1.63 11.73 19.14
N GLN A 219 -2.46 10.84 18.60
CA GLN A 219 -3.60 10.30 19.32
C GLN A 219 -3.18 9.46 20.53
N VAL A 220 -2.15 8.62 20.40
CA VAL A 220 -1.61 7.79 21.48
C VAL A 220 -1.02 8.65 22.61
N ILE A 221 -0.36 9.78 22.28
CA ILE A 221 0.11 10.76 23.26
C ILE A 221 -1.08 11.42 23.97
N GLN A 222 -2.14 11.81 23.24
CA GLN A 222 -3.33 12.43 23.83
C GLN A 222 -4.08 11.49 24.77
N LEU A 223 -4.07 10.20 24.46
CA LEU A 223 -4.64 9.15 25.31
C LEU A 223 -3.77 8.80 26.54
N GLY A 224 -2.55 9.36 26.64
CA GLY A 224 -1.64 9.15 27.76
C GLY A 224 -0.85 7.84 27.72
N TYR A 225 -0.82 7.13 26.60
CA TYR A 225 -0.06 5.88 26.43
C TYR A 225 1.40 6.11 26.02
N LEU A 226 1.72 7.29 25.48
CA LEU A 226 3.09 7.70 25.18
C LEU A 226 3.45 8.98 25.97
N PRO A 227 4.74 9.17 26.31
CA PRO A 227 5.21 10.40 26.91
C PRO A 227 5.00 11.58 25.94
N ARG A 228 5.02 12.80 26.49
CA ARG A 228 4.91 14.01 25.68
C ARG A 228 6.15 14.16 24.79
N ILE A 229 5.98 13.91 23.50
CA ILE A 229 7.00 14.09 22.48
C ILE A 229 6.69 15.40 21.74
N THR A 230 7.73 16.08 21.25
CA THR A 230 7.59 17.32 20.49
C THR A 230 6.82 17.09 19.19
N VAL A 231 5.66 17.72 19.07
CA VAL A 231 4.81 17.72 17.86
C VAL A 231 4.93 19.11 17.23
N GLN A 232 5.39 19.17 15.99
CA GLN A 232 5.52 20.42 15.21
C GLN A 232 4.38 20.50 14.19
N HIS A 233 3.71 21.64 14.09
CA HIS A 233 2.73 21.90 13.04
C HIS A 233 3.45 22.47 11.84
N THR A 234 3.32 21.81 10.69
CA THR A 234 4.02 22.22 9.45
C THR A 234 3.17 23.14 8.57
N SER A 235 1.88 23.33 8.90
CA SER A 235 0.99 24.26 8.19
C SER A 235 0.08 25.00 9.16
N VAL A 236 -0.06 26.32 8.95
CA VAL A 236 -1.00 27.17 9.70
C VAL A 236 -2.44 26.98 9.19
N ARG A 237 -2.60 26.58 7.92
CA ARG A 237 -3.92 26.44 7.26
C ARG A 237 -4.53 25.05 7.41
N ALA A 238 -3.73 24.03 7.62
CA ALA A 238 -4.19 22.65 7.75
C ALA A 238 -3.76 22.08 9.11
N ALA A 239 -4.68 22.10 10.07
CA ALA A 239 -4.44 21.64 11.45
C ALA A 239 -4.03 20.15 11.57
N GLY A 240 -4.20 19.37 10.51
CA GLY A 240 -3.80 17.96 10.43
C GLY A 240 -2.35 17.72 9.98
N GLN A 241 -1.65 18.73 9.45
CA GLN A 241 -0.26 18.55 9.02
C GLN A 241 0.70 18.72 10.20
N ILE A 242 1.12 17.58 10.73
CA ILE A 242 2.02 17.50 11.88
C ILE A 242 3.30 16.78 11.49
N TYR A 243 4.39 17.14 12.16
CA TYR A 243 5.69 16.50 12.05
C TYR A 243 6.20 16.12 13.44
N ILE A 244 6.62 14.88 13.61
CA ILE A 244 7.17 14.38 14.88
C ILE A 244 8.59 13.87 14.61
N PRO A 245 9.64 14.65 14.95
CA PRO A 245 11.02 14.31 14.60
C PRO A 245 11.46 12.93 15.07
N PHE A 246 11.11 12.57 16.30
CA PHE A 246 11.46 11.27 16.87
C PHE A 246 10.88 10.10 16.07
N VAL A 247 9.60 10.17 15.69
CA VAL A 247 8.93 9.14 14.89
C VAL A 247 9.49 9.11 13.47
N ASN A 248 9.73 10.29 12.87
CA ASN A 248 10.29 10.40 11.54
C ASN A 248 11.63 9.66 11.40
N TRP A 249 12.57 10.00 12.25
CA TRP A 249 13.90 9.39 12.19
C TRP A 249 13.91 7.95 12.71
N GLY A 250 13.04 7.61 13.66
CA GLY A 250 12.84 6.23 14.12
C GLY A 250 12.33 5.33 13.00
N LEU A 251 11.30 5.76 12.24
CA LEU A 251 10.80 5.06 11.06
C LEU A 251 11.89 4.96 9.98
N PHE A 252 12.62 6.04 9.71
CA PHE A 252 13.71 6.02 8.74
C PHE A 252 14.75 4.95 9.06
N VAL A 253 15.23 4.91 10.31
CA VAL A 253 16.21 3.90 10.74
C VAL A 253 15.64 2.48 10.60
N ALA A 254 14.39 2.27 11.02
CA ALA A 254 13.74 0.96 10.91
C ALA A 254 13.57 0.53 9.44
N ILE A 255 13.20 1.46 8.55
CA ILE A 255 13.07 1.20 7.10
C ILE A 255 14.42 0.86 6.49
N VAL A 256 15.48 1.61 6.81
CA VAL A 256 16.83 1.33 6.34
C VAL A 256 17.29 -0.05 6.80
N LEU A 257 17.04 -0.41 8.06
CA LEU A 257 17.37 -1.75 8.57
C LEU A 257 16.58 -2.83 7.83
N ALA A 258 15.29 -2.62 7.56
CA ALA A 258 14.48 -3.56 6.80
C ALA A 258 15.04 -3.75 5.38
N VAL A 259 15.36 -2.67 4.67
CA VAL A 259 15.93 -2.72 3.32
C VAL A 259 17.29 -3.45 3.31
N LEU A 260 18.16 -3.18 4.29
CA LEU A 260 19.47 -3.83 4.39
C LEU A 260 19.40 -5.32 4.77
N LEU A 261 18.41 -5.71 5.58
CA LEU A 261 18.20 -7.10 5.99
C LEU A 261 17.61 -7.96 4.87
N PHE A 262 16.56 -7.47 4.21
CA PHE A 262 15.84 -8.23 3.20
C PHE A 262 16.44 -8.12 1.81
N ARG A 263 17.01 -6.98 1.44
CA ARG A 263 17.71 -6.66 0.19
C ARG A 263 16.92 -6.78 -1.11
N ASN A 264 15.75 -7.41 -1.12
CA ASN A 264 14.87 -7.55 -2.26
C ASN A 264 13.40 -7.36 -1.86
N SER A 265 12.59 -6.88 -2.79
CA SER A 265 11.17 -6.58 -2.56
C SER A 265 10.33 -7.84 -2.33
N SER A 266 10.67 -8.96 -2.96
CA SER A 266 9.93 -10.22 -2.81
C SER A 266 10.00 -10.77 -1.38
N SER A 267 11.16 -10.67 -0.73
CA SER A 267 11.32 -11.08 0.68
C SER A 267 10.57 -10.15 1.63
N LEU A 268 10.57 -8.83 1.35
CA LEU A 268 9.78 -7.86 2.10
C LEU A 268 8.28 -8.08 1.92
N ALA A 269 7.82 -8.48 0.74
CA ALA A 269 6.40 -8.74 0.45
C ALA A 269 5.83 -9.86 1.33
N ALA A 270 6.61 -10.88 1.66
CA ALA A 270 6.18 -11.94 2.58
C ALA A 270 5.94 -11.40 4.00
N ALA A 271 6.85 -10.56 4.52
CA ALA A 271 6.69 -9.90 5.82
C ALA A 271 5.51 -8.91 5.81
N TYR A 272 5.34 -8.17 4.72
CA TYR A 272 4.24 -7.26 4.48
C TYR A 272 2.89 -7.97 4.57
N GLY A 273 2.74 -9.10 3.89
CA GLY A 273 1.49 -9.87 3.90
C GLY A 273 1.03 -10.27 5.29
N ILE A 274 1.95 -10.69 6.16
CA ILE A 274 1.63 -11.05 7.54
C ILE A 274 1.22 -9.82 8.36
N ALA A 275 2.00 -8.73 8.27
CA ALA A 275 1.77 -7.52 9.06
C ALA A 275 0.40 -6.89 8.71
N VAL A 276 0.12 -6.69 7.41
CA VAL A 276 -1.12 -6.08 6.94
C VAL A 276 -2.34 -6.94 7.23
N THR A 277 -2.27 -8.25 7.00
CA THR A 277 -3.40 -9.15 7.27
C THR A 277 -3.77 -9.15 8.76
N LEU A 278 -2.79 -9.14 9.65
CA LEU A 278 -3.03 -9.06 11.08
C LEU A 278 -3.60 -7.70 11.49
N ASP A 279 -3.10 -6.60 10.92
CA ASP A 279 -3.62 -5.25 11.20
C ASP A 279 -5.07 -5.12 10.74
N MET A 280 -5.40 -5.57 9.53
CA MET A 280 -6.77 -5.60 9.01
C MET A 280 -7.70 -6.44 9.89
N LEU A 281 -7.25 -7.61 10.36
CA LEU A 281 -8.02 -8.47 11.25
C LEU A 281 -8.33 -7.76 12.58
N ILE A 282 -7.31 -7.13 13.19
CA ILE A 282 -7.45 -6.40 14.44
C ILE A 282 -8.38 -5.20 14.27
N THR A 283 -8.19 -4.42 13.21
CA THR A 283 -9.05 -3.28 12.89
C THR A 283 -10.50 -3.71 12.70
N THR A 284 -10.74 -4.82 12.01
CA THR A 284 -12.08 -5.41 11.85
C THR A 284 -12.70 -5.79 13.19
N ILE A 285 -11.94 -6.46 14.06
CA ILE A 285 -12.40 -6.84 15.39
C ILE A 285 -12.74 -5.59 16.23
N LEU A 286 -11.85 -4.61 16.27
CA LEU A 286 -12.08 -3.38 17.04
C LEU A 286 -13.26 -2.58 16.52
N THR A 287 -13.41 -2.46 15.20
CA THR A 287 -14.53 -1.78 14.55
C THR A 287 -15.85 -2.48 14.85
N PHE A 288 -15.88 -3.82 14.85
CA PHE A 288 -17.05 -4.58 15.29
C PHE A 288 -17.51 -4.15 16.70
N PHE A 289 -16.58 -4.05 17.67
CA PHE A 289 -16.91 -3.63 19.03
C PHE A 289 -17.37 -2.18 19.08
N VAL A 290 -16.78 -1.27 18.31
CA VAL A 290 -17.22 0.13 18.24
C VAL A 290 -18.64 0.22 17.71
N ILE A 291 -18.96 -0.43 16.60
CA ILE A 291 -20.29 -0.40 16.00
C ILE A 291 -21.32 -1.04 16.94
N ARG A 292 -20.97 -2.16 17.58
CA ARG A 292 -21.87 -2.89 18.45
C ARG A 292 -22.16 -2.14 19.76
N TYR A 293 -21.14 -1.59 20.40
CA TYR A 293 -21.27 -1.04 21.75
C TYR A 293 -21.34 0.49 21.79
N ALA A 294 -20.58 1.20 20.95
CA ALA A 294 -20.61 2.66 20.91
C ALA A 294 -21.79 3.17 20.08
N TRP A 295 -22.01 2.59 18.89
CA TRP A 295 -23.12 2.98 18.01
C TRP A 295 -24.42 2.20 18.27
N LYS A 296 -24.37 1.17 19.15
CA LYS A 296 -25.52 0.36 19.56
C LYS A 296 -26.29 -0.31 18.42
N TYR A 297 -25.62 -0.66 17.32
CA TYR A 297 -26.25 -1.40 16.22
C TYR A 297 -26.56 -2.84 16.63
N PRO A 298 -27.64 -3.44 16.08
CA PRO A 298 -27.99 -4.85 16.32
C PRO A 298 -26.88 -5.80 15.87
N LEU A 299 -26.75 -6.95 16.53
CA LEU A 299 -25.66 -7.90 16.27
C LEU A 299 -25.68 -8.45 14.83
N VAL A 300 -26.84 -8.82 14.34
CA VAL A 300 -26.98 -9.48 13.00
C VAL A 300 -26.48 -8.62 11.85
N PRO A 301 -26.90 -7.35 11.69
CA PRO A 301 -26.34 -6.48 10.65
C PRO A 301 -24.85 -6.23 10.81
N VAL A 302 -24.34 -6.08 12.04
CA VAL A 302 -22.93 -5.84 12.30
C VAL A 302 -22.09 -7.05 11.90
N SER A 303 -22.50 -8.26 12.31
CA SER A 303 -21.82 -9.51 11.92
C SER A 303 -21.85 -9.70 10.41
N TYR A 304 -22.97 -9.46 9.75
CA TYR A 304 -23.09 -9.58 8.31
C TYR A 304 -22.15 -8.63 7.59
N THR A 305 -22.11 -7.35 7.97
CA THR A 305 -21.24 -6.34 7.32
C THR A 305 -19.76 -6.61 7.54
N HIS A 306 -19.36 -7.15 8.68
CA HIS A 306 -17.94 -7.43 8.97
C HIS A 306 -17.45 -8.80 8.48
N LEU A 307 -18.33 -9.80 8.38
CA LEU A 307 -17.95 -11.12 7.87
C LEU A 307 -18.07 -11.24 6.36
N THR A 308 -18.99 -10.49 5.73
CA THR A 308 -19.26 -10.62 4.29
C THR A 308 -18.74 -9.47 3.43
N LEU A 309 -18.39 -8.33 4.02
CA LEU A 309 -18.06 -7.12 3.26
C LEU A 309 -16.98 -6.25 3.94
N PRO A 310 -15.69 -6.59 3.81
CA PRO A 310 -14.64 -5.60 3.99
C PRO A 310 -14.70 -4.47 2.93
N THR A 311 -15.57 -4.59 1.92
CA THR A 311 -15.63 -3.73 0.73
C THR A 311 -16.79 -2.73 0.68
N LYS A 312 -17.65 -2.64 1.70
CA LYS A 312 -18.74 -1.65 1.76
C LYS A 312 -18.52 -0.57 2.83
N ALA A 313 -17.33 -0.05 2.92
CA ALA A 313 -17.12 1.20 3.63
C ALA A 313 -17.16 2.38 2.64
#